data_6aacee560a50120d751d827881af9203
#
_entry.id   6aacee560a50120d751d827881af9203
#
_cell.length_a   1.000
_cell.length_b   1.000
_cell.length_c   1.000
_cell.angle_alpha   90.00
_cell.angle_beta   90.00
_cell.angle_gamma   90.00
#
_symmetry.space_group_name_H-M   'P 1'
#
loop_
_entity.id
_entity.type
_entity.pdbx_description
1 polymer ?
#
loop_
_entity_poly.entity_id
_entity_poly.type
_entity_poly.pdbx_seq_one_letter_code
_entity_poly.pdbx_strand_id
1 'polypeptide(L)'
;MKNILLVLTGGTICSFQNEKGEQTADVKRAKALIVQNFRNSDSEWKSKKAVRFTVRQPLNILSENMTISNWNTLIGKLKGYKTEKYDGVIILHGTDTLGFTAPLLSLLLAGINRPVFLVSSNLPLYNPAANGNENFRVAVEHIARGIAPNIYVPYRNANKMYIHFAAHLTSCPNHSDNFYSENMHPLEKGEFFGGLTSPNTAPLLYTCPKLQNCVLRITPYTGIDYSRYNLRGVRAVLHHTYHSETLSVNGDGKASVLSLKKRCDKAGAELYIEPCNPDKTYLYETTGALISKGVGTSYRTTSEMAYVKLLIGCAMGLSGSALQDFINLEINGEFLR
;
A
#
# COMPACT_ATOMS: atom_id res chain seq x y z
N MET A 1 13.17 -27.71 5.71
CA MET A 1 12.42 -27.31 4.49
C MET A 1 11.48 -26.19 4.86
N LYS A 2 11.56 -25.04 4.19
CA LYS A 2 10.68 -23.90 4.41
C LYS A 2 9.43 -24.01 3.53
N ASN A 3 8.26 -23.73 4.11
CA ASN A 3 7.00 -23.71 3.39
C ASN A 3 6.55 -22.26 3.19
N ILE A 4 6.41 -21.80 1.96
CA ILE A 4 6.02 -20.43 1.62
C ILE A 4 4.64 -20.45 0.94
N LEU A 5 3.73 -19.64 1.44
CA LEU A 5 2.46 -19.36 0.77
C LEU A 5 2.68 -18.32 -0.33
N LEU A 6 2.44 -18.69 -1.58
CA LEU A 6 2.54 -17.81 -2.74
C LEU A 6 1.13 -17.44 -3.20
N VAL A 7 0.77 -16.17 -3.04
CA VAL A 7 -0.53 -15.59 -3.39
C VAL A 7 -0.37 -14.75 -4.64
N LEU A 8 -1.20 -15.00 -5.65
CA LEU A 8 -1.10 -14.33 -6.94
C LEU A 8 -2.32 -13.44 -7.14
N THR A 9 -2.08 -12.15 -7.41
CA THR A 9 -3.17 -11.19 -7.69
C THR A 9 -3.19 -10.72 -9.14
N GLY A 10 -2.07 -10.88 -9.87
CA GLY A 10 -1.90 -10.40 -11.23
C GLY A 10 -0.82 -9.32 -11.35
N GLY A 11 -1.06 -8.30 -12.16
CA GLY A 11 -0.11 -7.20 -12.44
C GLY A 11 0.95 -7.56 -13.46
N THR A 12 1.88 -6.62 -13.73
CA THR A 12 2.97 -6.77 -14.71
C THR A 12 3.82 -8.00 -14.45
N ILE A 13 4.09 -8.33 -13.20
CA ILE A 13 4.82 -9.54 -12.79
C ILE A 13 4.13 -10.83 -13.26
N CYS A 14 2.82 -10.79 -13.51
CA CYS A 14 2.02 -11.91 -13.98
C CYS A 14 1.55 -11.73 -15.43
N SER A 15 2.05 -10.74 -16.18
CA SER A 15 1.58 -10.45 -17.51
C SER A 15 2.41 -11.12 -18.60
N PHE A 16 1.76 -11.37 -19.72
CA PHE A 16 2.35 -11.92 -20.95
C PHE A 16 1.71 -11.25 -22.15
N GLN A 17 2.47 -11.19 -23.24
CA GLN A 17 1.96 -10.68 -24.50
C GLN A 17 0.96 -11.65 -25.12
N ASN A 18 -0.21 -11.15 -25.50
CA ASN A 18 -1.20 -11.90 -26.27
C ASN A 18 -0.84 -11.86 -27.78
N GLU A 19 -1.66 -12.51 -28.61
CA GLU A 19 -1.48 -12.57 -30.06
C GLU A 19 -1.52 -11.19 -30.76
N LYS A 20 -2.13 -10.19 -30.11
CA LYS A 20 -2.19 -8.81 -30.59
C LYS A 20 -1.02 -7.94 -30.12
N GLY A 21 -0.08 -8.50 -29.35
CA GLY A 21 1.02 -7.75 -28.76
C GLY A 21 0.69 -6.98 -27.46
N GLU A 22 -0.53 -7.14 -26.93
CA GLU A 22 -0.99 -6.47 -25.71
C GLU A 22 -0.62 -7.28 -24.46
N GLN A 23 -0.27 -6.61 -23.36
CA GLN A 23 0.02 -7.26 -22.09
C GLN A 23 -1.29 -7.66 -21.39
N THR A 24 -1.40 -8.94 -21.05
CA THR A 24 -2.54 -9.50 -20.31
C THR A 24 -2.07 -10.33 -19.13
N ALA A 25 -2.86 -10.38 -18.06
CA ALA A 25 -2.53 -11.16 -16.88
C ALA A 25 -2.74 -12.67 -17.15
N ASP A 26 -1.66 -13.45 -17.07
CA ASP A 26 -1.67 -14.92 -17.10
C ASP A 26 -0.95 -15.47 -15.86
N VAL A 27 -1.68 -15.55 -14.78
CA VAL A 27 -1.18 -15.97 -13.47
C VAL A 27 -0.68 -17.42 -13.47
N LYS A 28 -1.25 -18.31 -14.30
CA LYS A 28 -0.81 -19.71 -14.36
C LYS A 28 0.59 -19.81 -14.98
N ARG A 29 0.81 -19.11 -16.08
CA ARG A 29 2.11 -19.04 -16.75
C ARG A 29 3.15 -18.32 -15.90
N ALA A 30 2.77 -17.19 -15.26
CA ALA A 30 3.64 -16.44 -14.37
C ALA A 30 4.12 -17.28 -13.16
N LYS A 31 3.22 -18.04 -12.55
CA LYS A 31 3.57 -18.99 -11.47
C LYS A 31 4.64 -19.97 -11.91
N ALA A 32 4.47 -20.59 -13.08
CA ALA A 32 5.44 -21.56 -13.58
C ALA A 32 6.79 -20.88 -13.79
N LEU A 33 6.80 -19.72 -14.45
CA LEU A 33 8.01 -18.99 -14.79
C LEU A 33 8.78 -18.49 -13.58
N ILE A 34 8.12 -17.84 -12.61
CA ILE A 34 8.81 -17.27 -11.43
C ILE A 34 9.43 -18.37 -10.56
N VAL A 35 8.71 -19.48 -10.37
CA VAL A 35 9.25 -20.63 -9.63
C VAL A 35 10.41 -21.29 -10.39
N GLN A 36 10.30 -21.43 -11.69
CA GLN A 36 11.39 -21.98 -12.54
C GLN A 36 12.61 -21.06 -12.48
N ASN A 37 12.45 -19.75 -12.68
CA ASN A 37 13.54 -18.78 -12.62
C ASN A 37 14.24 -18.79 -11.24
N PHE A 38 13.46 -18.86 -10.15
CA PHE A 38 14.04 -19.05 -8.83
C PHE A 38 14.84 -20.36 -8.70
N ARG A 39 14.32 -21.48 -9.22
CA ARG A 39 15.03 -22.77 -9.19
C ARG A 39 16.33 -22.77 -10.02
N ASN A 40 16.41 -21.93 -11.03
CA ASN A 40 17.58 -21.78 -11.90
C ASN A 40 18.54 -20.67 -11.41
N SER A 41 18.19 -19.92 -10.35
CA SER A 41 19.02 -18.84 -9.82
C SER A 41 20.25 -19.35 -9.06
N ASP A 42 21.09 -18.45 -8.61
CA ASP A 42 22.26 -18.71 -7.76
C ASP A 42 21.92 -18.86 -6.28
N SER A 43 20.65 -18.78 -5.88
CA SER A 43 20.20 -18.88 -4.49
C SER A 43 20.57 -20.24 -3.87
N GLU A 44 21.11 -20.23 -2.65
CA GLU A 44 21.32 -21.43 -1.84
C GLU A 44 20.01 -22.17 -1.50
N TRP A 45 18.88 -21.44 -1.52
CA TRP A 45 17.53 -21.96 -1.21
C TRP A 45 16.77 -22.50 -2.42
N LYS A 46 17.37 -22.54 -3.61
CA LYS A 46 16.71 -22.97 -4.85
C LYS A 46 16.22 -24.41 -4.87
N SER A 47 16.76 -25.26 -4.03
CA SER A 47 16.37 -26.70 -3.99
C SER A 47 14.91 -26.90 -3.55
N LYS A 48 14.21 -27.87 -4.19
CA LYS A 48 12.88 -28.30 -3.75
C LYS A 48 12.88 -28.85 -2.32
N LYS A 49 14.02 -29.37 -1.85
CA LYS A 49 14.20 -29.82 -0.47
C LYS A 49 14.38 -28.65 0.51
N ALA A 50 14.87 -27.49 0.06
CA ALA A 50 15.04 -26.30 0.88
C ALA A 50 13.73 -25.50 1.02
N VAL A 51 13.03 -25.23 -0.10
CA VAL A 51 11.82 -24.41 -0.13
C VAL A 51 10.71 -25.06 -0.92
N ARG A 52 9.50 -25.07 -0.36
CA ARG A 52 8.25 -25.51 -0.99
C ARG A 52 7.29 -24.34 -1.10
N PHE A 53 6.62 -24.20 -2.24
CA PHE A 53 5.58 -23.20 -2.47
C PHE A 53 4.19 -23.83 -2.45
N THR A 54 3.30 -23.29 -1.63
CA THR A 54 1.85 -23.54 -1.72
C THR A 54 1.22 -22.35 -2.40
N VAL A 55 0.53 -22.56 -3.52
CA VAL A 55 0.06 -21.46 -4.38
C VAL A 55 -1.44 -21.26 -4.21
N ARG A 56 -1.86 -20.00 -4.12
CA ARG A 56 -3.24 -19.55 -4.12
C ARG A 56 -3.41 -18.39 -5.11
N GLN A 57 -4.54 -18.33 -5.79
CA GLN A 57 -4.85 -17.31 -6.79
C GLN A 57 -6.19 -16.68 -6.47
N PRO A 58 -6.25 -15.66 -5.60
CA PRO A 58 -7.49 -14.96 -5.29
C PRO A 58 -7.96 -14.03 -6.42
N LEU A 59 -7.03 -13.47 -7.19
CA LEU A 59 -7.30 -12.51 -8.26
C LEU A 59 -6.50 -12.85 -9.52
N ASN A 60 -6.88 -12.25 -10.65
CA ASN A 60 -6.14 -12.27 -11.92
C ASN A 60 -6.43 -10.98 -12.67
N ILE A 61 -5.81 -9.87 -12.25
CA ILE A 61 -6.06 -8.54 -12.78
C ILE A 61 -4.75 -7.81 -13.08
N LEU A 62 -4.78 -6.86 -14.00
CA LEU A 62 -3.76 -5.81 -14.08
C LEU A 62 -4.01 -4.82 -12.94
N SER A 63 -2.95 -4.27 -12.34
CA SER A 63 -3.05 -3.55 -11.07
C SER A 63 -3.80 -2.22 -11.15
N GLU A 64 -3.81 -1.56 -12.30
CA GLU A 64 -4.62 -0.37 -12.57
C GLU A 64 -6.12 -0.63 -12.43
N ASN A 65 -6.54 -1.90 -12.54
CA ASN A 65 -7.94 -2.34 -12.35
C ASN A 65 -8.25 -2.75 -10.91
N MET A 66 -7.35 -2.50 -9.94
CA MET A 66 -7.60 -2.79 -8.54
C MET A 66 -8.71 -1.91 -7.99
N THR A 67 -9.73 -2.53 -7.40
CA THR A 67 -10.88 -1.87 -6.78
C THR A 67 -11.00 -2.24 -5.30
N ILE A 68 -11.82 -1.50 -4.55
CA ILE A 68 -12.17 -1.87 -3.16
C ILE A 68 -12.78 -3.28 -3.09
N SER A 69 -13.55 -3.70 -4.09
CA SER A 69 -14.09 -5.06 -4.18
C SER A 69 -12.99 -6.12 -4.33
N ASN A 70 -11.95 -5.83 -5.11
CA ASN A 70 -10.80 -6.70 -5.25
C ASN A 70 -10.00 -6.81 -3.93
N TRP A 71 -9.81 -5.69 -3.22
CA TRP A 71 -9.22 -5.71 -1.88
C TRP A 71 -10.05 -6.55 -0.90
N ASN A 72 -11.37 -6.39 -0.88
CA ASN A 72 -12.23 -7.22 -0.04
C ASN A 72 -12.11 -8.72 -0.37
N THR A 73 -11.97 -9.05 -1.66
CA THR A 73 -11.72 -10.43 -2.10
C THR A 73 -10.38 -10.95 -1.58
N LEU A 74 -9.30 -10.17 -1.74
CA LEU A 74 -7.97 -10.52 -1.24
C LEU A 74 -7.97 -10.70 0.28
N ILE A 75 -8.53 -9.74 1.02
CA ILE A 75 -8.66 -9.77 2.48
C ILE A 75 -9.43 -11.00 2.93
N GLY A 76 -10.59 -11.27 2.32
CA GLY A 76 -11.43 -12.43 2.63
C GLY A 76 -10.69 -13.77 2.42
N LYS A 77 -9.86 -13.86 1.37
CA LYS A 77 -9.04 -15.05 1.11
C LYS A 77 -7.88 -15.17 2.09
N LEU A 78 -7.20 -14.07 2.41
CA LEU A 78 -6.11 -14.06 3.41
C LEU A 78 -6.59 -14.53 4.79
N LYS A 79 -7.81 -14.13 5.22
CA LYS A 79 -8.44 -14.63 6.45
C LYS A 79 -8.52 -16.16 6.50
N GLY A 80 -8.74 -16.83 5.37
CA GLY A 80 -8.92 -18.27 5.26
C GLY A 80 -7.65 -19.09 5.03
N TYR A 81 -6.50 -18.45 4.77
CA TYR A 81 -5.30 -19.18 4.33
C TYR A 81 -4.47 -19.82 5.47
N LYS A 82 -4.84 -19.62 6.74
CA LYS A 82 -4.11 -20.19 7.89
C LYS A 82 -2.60 -19.95 7.77
N THR A 83 -2.22 -18.66 7.72
CA THR A 83 -0.84 -18.23 7.46
C THR A 83 0.17 -18.77 8.48
N GLU A 84 -0.29 -19.16 9.66
CA GLU A 84 0.52 -19.80 10.71
C GLU A 84 1.15 -21.14 10.31
N LYS A 85 0.66 -21.77 9.25
CA LYS A 85 1.20 -23.04 8.71
C LYS A 85 2.40 -22.85 7.79
N TYR A 86 2.74 -21.61 7.48
CA TYR A 86 3.82 -21.26 6.56
C TYR A 86 4.94 -20.52 7.29
N ASP A 87 6.14 -20.59 6.76
CA ASP A 87 7.30 -19.82 7.25
C ASP A 87 7.23 -18.36 6.80
N GLY A 88 6.45 -18.07 5.77
CA GLY A 88 6.18 -16.72 5.27
C GLY A 88 5.19 -16.72 4.12
N VAL A 89 4.76 -15.53 3.75
CA VAL A 89 3.80 -15.29 2.66
C VAL A 89 4.43 -14.38 1.62
N ILE A 90 4.29 -14.72 0.34
CA ILE A 90 4.66 -13.84 -0.79
C ILE A 90 3.40 -13.56 -1.60
N ILE A 91 3.10 -12.28 -1.80
CA ILE A 91 1.97 -11.79 -2.60
C ILE A 91 2.53 -11.16 -3.87
N LEU A 92 2.31 -11.79 -5.04
CA LEU A 92 2.66 -11.17 -6.32
C LEU A 92 1.59 -10.12 -6.65
N HIS A 93 2.03 -8.90 -6.92
CA HIS A 93 1.18 -7.73 -7.11
C HIS A 93 1.73 -6.85 -8.26
N GLY A 94 0.87 -6.10 -8.93
CA GLY A 94 1.31 -5.14 -9.95
C GLY A 94 1.77 -3.82 -9.33
N THR A 95 2.54 -3.05 -10.08
CA THR A 95 3.20 -1.82 -9.63
C THR A 95 2.25 -0.65 -9.38
N ASP A 96 1.19 -0.46 -10.21
CA ASP A 96 0.39 0.78 -10.22
C ASP A 96 -0.34 1.07 -8.91
N THR A 97 -0.81 0.02 -8.23
CA THR A 97 -1.55 0.16 -6.96
C THR A 97 -0.83 -0.48 -5.76
N LEU A 98 0.45 -0.84 -5.94
CA LEU A 98 1.27 -1.39 -4.87
C LEU A 98 1.39 -0.42 -3.70
N GLY A 99 1.60 0.88 -3.98
CA GLY A 99 1.70 1.94 -2.97
C GLY A 99 0.45 2.08 -2.08
N PHE A 100 -0.70 1.59 -2.51
CA PHE A 100 -1.93 1.55 -1.69
C PHE A 100 -2.15 0.19 -1.03
N THR A 101 -1.89 -0.91 -1.76
CA THR A 101 -2.11 -2.26 -1.23
C THR A 101 -1.11 -2.61 -0.13
N ALA A 102 0.13 -2.15 -0.24
CA ALA A 102 1.16 -2.42 0.77
C ALA A 102 0.86 -1.74 2.11
N PRO A 103 0.56 -0.42 2.19
CA PRO A 103 0.09 0.21 3.42
C PRO A 103 -1.20 -0.42 3.99
N LEU A 104 -2.17 -0.75 3.14
CA LEU A 104 -3.40 -1.42 3.57
C LEU A 104 -3.11 -2.74 4.28
N LEU A 105 -2.30 -3.60 3.67
CA LEU A 105 -1.95 -4.88 4.27
C LEU A 105 -1.04 -4.72 5.49
N SER A 106 -0.21 -3.68 5.54
CA SER A 106 0.60 -3.36 6.71
C SER A 106 -0.26 -3.09 7.95
N LEU A 107 -1.37 -2.34 7.81
CA LEU A 107 -2.31 -2.11 8.90
C LEU A 107 -3.13 -3.35 9.25
N LEU A 108 -3.67 -4.03 8.23
CA LEU A 108 -4.55 -5.18 8.47
C LEU A 108 -3.81 -6.37 9.07
N LEU A 109 -2.54 -6.55 8.73
CA LEU A 109 -1.69 -7.65 9.18
C LEU A 109 -0.75 -7.25 10.32
N ALA A 110 -0.89 -6.05 10.90
CA ALA A 110 -0.13 -5.65 12.07
C ALA A 110 -0.26 -6.72 13.17
N GLY A 111 0.86 -7.13 13.76
CA GLY A 111 0.90 -8.21 14.74
C GLY A 111 0.87 -9.64 14.16
N ILE A 112 0.92 -9.79 12.83
CA ILE A 112 1.11 -11.12 12.23
C ILE A 112 2.45 -11.72 12.65
N ASN A 113 2.45 -13.01 12.96
CA ASN A 113 3.65 -13.74 13.43
C ASN A 113 4.47 -14.37 12.29
N ARG A 114 4.29 -13.94 11.08
CA ARG A 114 5.03 -14.40 9.88
C ARG A 114 5.39 -13.23 8.99
N PRO A 115 6.56 -13.24 8.32
CA PRO A 115 6.91 -12.24 7.35
C PRO A 115 6.01 -12.35 6.11
N VAL A 116 5.55 -11.20 5.63
CA VAL A 116 4.75 -11.08 4.40
C VAL A 116 5.50 -10.17 3.44
N PHE A 117 5.69 -10.62 2.22
CA PHE A 117 6.34 -9.87 1.16
C PHE A 117 5.36 -9.59 0.02
N LEU A 118 5.20 -8.31 -0.35
CA LEU A 118 4.59 -7.96 -1.61
C LEU A 118 5.69 -7.84 -2.65
N VAL A 119 5.59 -8.62 -3.72
CA VAL A 119 6.60 -8.67 -4.79
C VAL A 119 6.00 -8.22 -6.09
N SER A 120 6.65 -7.26 -6.74
CA SER A 120 6.23 -6.70 -8.01
C SER A 120 7.37 -6.74 -9.04
N SER A 121 7.09 -6.33 -10.28
CA SER A 121 8.05 -6.25 -11.36
C SER A 121 7.76 -5.06 -12.26
N ASN A 122 8.80 -4.33 -12.64
CA ASN A 122 8.70 -3.21 -13.59
C ASN A 122 8.40 -3.70 -15.02
N LEU A 123 8.86 -4.89 -15.37
CA LEU A 123 8.66 -5.54 -16.69
C LEU A 123 8.13 -6.97 -16.48
N PRO A 124 7.48 -7.57 -17.50
CA PRO A 124 7.07 -8.96 -17.45
C PRO A 124 8.26 -9.91 -17.21
N LEU A 125 8.05 -10.98 -16.46
CA LEU A 125 9.11 -11.89 -16.00
C LEU A 125 9.92 -12.58 -17.11
N TYR A 126 9.40 -12.63 -18.32
CA TYR A 126 10.12 -13.18 -19.47
C TYR A 126 11.15 -12.20 -20.05
N ASN A 127 11.06 -10.91 -19.69
CA ASN A 127 12.03 -9.90 -20.08
C ASN A 127 13.30 -10.04 -19.22
N PRO A 128 14.51 -10.18 -19.80
CA PRO A 128 15.75 -10.30 -19.04
C PRO A 128 16.08 -9.11 -18.13
N ALA A 129 15.59 -7.91 -18.47
CA ALA A 129 15.78 -6.69 -17.66
C ALA A 129 14.80 -6.57 -16.48
N ALA A 130 13.79 -7.46 -16.40
CA ALA A 130 12.80 -7.42 -15.34
C ALA A 130 13.43 -7.60 -13.95
N ASN A 131 13.07 -6.71 -13.02
CA ASN A 131 13.54 -6.81 -11.63
C ASN A 131 12.76 -7.84 -10.79
N GLY A 132 11.60 -8.31 -11.27
CA GLY A 132 10.70 -9.18 -10.51
C GLY A 132 11.31 -10.52 -10.08
N ASN A 133 12.19 -11.11 -10.89
CA ASN A 133 12.87 -12.36 -10.52
C ASN A 133 13.81 -12.15 -9.34
N GLU A 134 14.53 -11.05 -9.30
CA GLU A 134 15.43 -10.70 -8.20
C GLU A 134 14.64 -10.29 -6.94
N ASN A 135 13.59 -9.47 -7.09
CA ASN A 135 12.68 -9.11 -6.00
C ASN A 135 12.09 -10.37 -5.34
N PHE A 136 11.67 -11.34 -6.13
CA PHE A 136 11.14 -12.61 -5.62
C PHE A 136 12.21 -13.44 -4.91
N ARG A 137 13.42 -13.54 -5.47
CA ARG A 137 14.53 -14.26 -4.84
C ARG A 137 14.86 -13.68 -3.48
N VAL A 138 14.97 -12.34 -3.37
CA VAL A 138 15.23 -11.65 -2.09
C VAL A 138 14.13 -11.97 -1.05
N ALA A 139 12.85 -11.95 -1.44
CA ALA A 139 11.76 -12.32 -0.54
C ALA A 139 11.90 -13.75 -0.02
N VAL A 140 12.18 -14.72 -0.90
CA VAL A 140 12.35 -16.14 -0.52
C VAL A 140 13.54 -16.31 0.43
N GLU A 141 14.69 -15.70 0.12
CA GLU A 141 15.91 -15.79 0.93
C GLU A 141 15.72 -15.20 2.33
N HIS A 142 15.05 -14.05 2.45
CA HIS A 142 14.78 -13.42 3.75
C HIS A 142 13.81 -14.24 4.59
N ILE A 143 12.75 -14.80 4.00
CA ILE A 143 11.87 -15.75 4.70
C ILE A 143 12.66 -16.97 5.17
N ALA A 144 13.50 -17.53 4.31
CA ALA A 144 14.26 -18.74 4.63
C ALA A 144 15.29 -18.50 5.74
N ARG A 145 15.90 -17.32 5.79
CA ARG A 145 16.87 -16.91 6.81
C ARG A 145 16.22 -16.40 8.10
N GLY A 146 14.89 -16.21 8.13
CA GLY A 146 14.14 -15.89 9.36
C GLY A 146 14.05 -14.40 9.66
N ILE A 147 13.79 -13.58 8.65
CA ILE A 147 13.48 -12.15 8.85
C ILE A 147 12.34 -11.96 9.85
N ALA A 148 12.41 -10.91 10.65
CA ALA A 148 11.37 -10.57 11.63
C ALA A 148 9.97 -10.49 10.99
N PRO A 149 8.92 -10.96 11.67
CA PRO A 149 7.55 -10.87 11.18
C PRO A 149 7.12 -9.40 10.99
N ASN A 150 6.86 -9.03 9.78
CA ASN A 150 6.26 -7.76 9.37
C ASN A 150 5.92 -7.81 7.87
N ILE A 151 5.53 -6.68 7.28
CA ILE A 151 5.16 -6.57 5.89
C ILE A 151 6.22 -5.77 5.13
N TYR A 152 6.79 -6.37 4.08
CA TYR A 152 7.93 -5.84 3.33
C TYR A 152 7.67 -5.81 1.84
N VAL A 153 8.36 -4.91 1.14
CA VAL A 153 8.38 -4.83 -0.32
C VAL A 153 9.84 -4.80 -0.79
N PRO A 154 10.38 -5.92 -1.27
CA PRO A 154 11.69 -5.92 -1.90
C PRO A 154 11.55 -5.38 -3.31
N TYR A 155 12.34 -4.40 -3.65
CA TYR A 155 12.29 -3.80 -4.98
C TYR A 155 13.65 -3.28 -5.43
N ARG A 156 14.08 -3.71 -6.62
CA ARG A 156 15.31 -3.21 -7.24
C ARG A 156 14.99 -1.94 -8.03
N ASN A 157 15.44 -0.80 -7.48
CA ASN A 157 15.44 0.49 -8.16
C ASN A 157 16.70 0.58 -9.03
N ALA A 158 16.55 0.70 -10.33
CA ALA A 158 17.67 0.66 -11.27
C ALA A 158 18.63 -0.52 -10.96
N ASN A 159 19.80 -0.26 -10.41
CA ASN A 159 20.82 -1.27 -10.11
C ASN A 159 20.96 -1.60 -8.63
N LYS A 160 20.14 -1.02 -7.75
CA LYS A 160 20.26 -1.22 -6.29
C LYS A 160 18.99 -1.83 -5.72
N MET A 161 19.16 -2.92 -4.98
CA MET A 161 18.07 -3.58 -4.27
C MET A 161 17.75 -2.81 -2.99
N TYR A 162 16.46 -2.70 -2.69
CA TYR A 162 15.96 -2.16 -1.43
C TYR A 162 14.91 -3.10 -0.82
N ILE A 163 14.84 -3.10 0.50
CA ILE A 163 13.69 -3.63 1.23
C ILE A 163 12.96 -2.44 1.83
N HIS A 164 11.76 -2.20 1.36
CA HIS A 164 10.86 -1.20 1.89
C HIS A 164 10.01 -1.79 3.00
N PHE A 165 9.77 -1.00 4.03
CA PHE A 165 8.72 -1.28 4.99
C PHE A 165 7.38 -0.88 4.37
N ALA A 166 6.44 -1.82 4.28
CA ALA A 166 5.21 -1.63 3.50
C ALA A 166 4.35 -0.45 3.98
N ALA A 167 4.42 -0.13 5.29
CA ALA A 167 3.69 0.99 5.89
C ALA A 167 4.15 2.37 5.37
N HIS A 168 5.40 2.48 4.89
CA HIS A 168 5.98 3.73 4.39
C HIS A 168 6.05 3.81 2.87
N LEU A 169 5.55 2.78 2.16
CA LEU A 169 5.64 2.75 0.70
C LEU A 169 4.74 3.82 0.09
N THR A 170 5.30 4.60 -0.83
CA THR A 170 4.56 5.55 -1.65
C THR A 170 4.25 4.96 -3.02
N SER A 171 3.32 5.57 -3.75
CA SER A 171 3.10 5.25 -5.15
C SER A 171 4.34 5.56 -5.98
N CYS A 172 4.59 4.76 -7.01
CA CYS A 172 5.66 5.03 -7.96
C CYS A 172 5.42 6.38 -8.66
N PRO A 173 6.41 7.28 -8.68
CA PRO A 173 6.25 8.56 -9.40
C PRO A 173 6.02 8.33 -10.89
N ASN A 174 5.28 9.22 -11.55
CA ASN A 174 5.14 9.20 -13.00
C ASN A 174 6.51 9.26 -13.69
N HIS A 175 6.64 8.53 -14.78
CA HIS A 175 7.90 8.42 -15.56
C HIS A 175 9.09 7.82 -14.77
N SER A 176 8.81 7.05 -13.73
CA SER A 176 9.80 6.31 -12.95
C SER A 176 9.36 4.87 -12.75
N ASP A 177 10.34 3.95 -12.71
CA ASP A 177 10.12 2.56 -12.30
C ASP A 177 10.59 2.31 -10.85
N ASN A 178 10.94 3.38 -10.12
CA ASN A 178 11.51 3.29 -8.78
C ASN A 178 10.45 3.51 -7.71
N PHE A 179 10.47 2.67 -6.68
CA PHE A 179 9.68 2.87 -5.47
C PHE A 179 10.50 3.55 -4.39
N TYR A 180 9.80 4.33 -3.56
CA TYR A 180 10.38 5.05 -2.44
C TYR A 180 9.58 4.78 -1.17
N SER A 181 10.30 4.79 -0.05
CA SER A 181 9.73 4.81 1.28
C SER A 181 10.71 5.50 2.21
N GLU A 182 10.23 6.12 3.28
CA GLU A 182 11.13 6.55 4.34
C GLU A 182 11.84 5.31 4.93
N ASN A 183 13.12 5.45 5.25
CA ASN A 183 13.94 4.37 5.83
C ASN A 183 13.99 3.09 4.97
N MET A 184 13.88 3.21 3.63
CA MET A 184 14.13 2.07 2.76
C MET A 184 15.54 1.52 3.00
N HIS A 185 15.62 0.23 3.32
CA HIS A 185 16.89 -0.43 3.58
C HIS A 185 17.58 -0.84 2.28
N PRO A 186 18.73 -0.23 1.92
CA PRO A 186 19.52 -0.70 0.79
C PRO A 186 20.12 -2.07 1.13
N LEU A 187 20.09 -2.98 0.17
CA LEU A 187 20.56 -4.35 0.35
C LEU A 187 21.72 -4.64 -0.61
N GLU A 188 22.89 -4.95 -0.07
CA GLU A 188 24.00 -5.45 -0.87
C GLU A 188 23.79 -6.93 -1.24
N LYS A 189 24.45 -7.40 -2.30
CA LYS A 189 24.30 -8.78 -2.77
C LYS A 189 24.69 -9.77 -1.66
N GLY A 190 23.76 -10.65 -1.29
CA GLY A 190 23.96 -11.65 -0.24
C GLY A 190 23.76 -11.15 1.19
N GLU A 191 23.53 -9.87 1.37
CA GLU A 191 23.21 -9.29 2.67
C GLU A 191 21.87 -9.82 3.22
N PHE A 192 21.74 -9.83 4.54
CA PHE A 192 20.51 -10.17 5.23
C PHE A 192 20.07 -9.01 6.13
N PHE A 193 18.92 -8.49 5.82
CA PHE A 193 18.21 -7.54 6.68
C PHE A 193 17.33 -8.30 7.68
N GLY A 194 17.60 -8.11 8.97
CA GLY A 194 16.86 -8.80 10.04
C GLY A 194 15.40 -8.41 10.18
N GLY A 195 15.00 -7.31 9.55
CA GLY A 195 13.63 -6.79 9.53
C GLY A 195 13.31 -5.87 10.72
N LEU A 196 12.06 -5.41 10.73
CA LEU A 196 11.48 -4.59 11.80
C LEU A 196 10.46 -5.44 12.58
N THR A 197 10.47 -5.32 13.88
CA THR A 197 9.53 -6.05 14.73
C THR A 197 8.12 -5.48 14.57
N SER A 198 7.15 -6.34 14.30
CA SER A 198 5.72 -5.98 14.31
C SER A 198 5.23 -5.81 15.76
N PRO A 199 4.27 -4.92 16.02
CA PRO A 199 3.69 -4.77 17.34
C PRO A 199 3.01 -6.06 17.80
N ASN A 200 3.01 -6.31 19.10
CA ASN A 200 2.33 -7.48 19.69
C ASN A 200 0.83 -7.20 19.85
N THR A 201 0.12 -7.13 18.74
CA THR A 201 -1.34 -6.90 18.68
C THR A 201 -2.01 -7.97 17.84
N ALA A 202 -3.32 -8.17 18.05
CA ALA A 202 -4.10 -9.04 17.17
C ALA A 202 -4.31 -8.35 15.80
N PRO A 203 -4.05 -9.05 14.67
CA PRO A 203 -4.23 -8.46 13.36
C PRO A 203 -5.66 -7.96 13.12
N LEU A 204 -5.78 -6.69 12.66
CA LEU A 204 -7.05 -6.09 12.27
C LEU A 204 -7.73 -6.87 11.12
N LEU A 205 -6.96 -7.68 10.39
CA LEU A 205 -7.46 -8.54 9.33
C LEU A 205 -8.74 -9.29 9.73
N TYR A 206 -8.80 -9.81 10.95
CA TYR A 206 -9.90 -10.66 11.40
C TYR A 206 -11.15 -9.87 11.85
N THR A 207 -10.99 -8.66 12.34
CA THR A 207 -12.05 -7.81 12.89
C THR A 207 -12.52 -6.73 11.93
N CYS A 208 -11.67 -6.30 10.99
CA CYS A 208 -12.02 -5.26 10.04
C CYS A 208 -13.21 -5.69 9.17
N PRO A 209 -14.29 -4.90 9.12
CA PRO A 209 -15.42 -5.13 8.22
C PRO A 209 -15.01 -4.98 6.74
N LYS A 210 -15.94 -5.26 5.82
CA LYS A 210 -15.72 -5.01 4.40
C LYS A 210 -15.50 -3.51 4.15
N LEU A 211 -14.42 -3.20 3.45
CA LEU A 211 -14.14 -1.85 3.00
C LEU A 211 -15.21 -1.37 2.02
N GLN A 212 -15.51 -0.08 2.08
CA GLN A 212 -16.47 0.57 1.19
C GLN A 212 -15.76 1.67 0.39
N ASN A 213 -16.19 1.93 -0.83
CA ASN A 213 -15.67 3.02 -1.63
C ASN A 213 -16.32 4.35 -1.17
N CYS A 214 -15.89 4.85 -0.03
CA CYS A 214 -16.49 5.99 0.65
C CYS A 214 -15.49 7.12 0.98
N VAL A 215 -14.26 7.00 0.53
CA VAL A 215 -13.23 8.04 0.71
C VAL A 215 -12.89 8.65 -0.65
N LEU A 216 -13.04 9.97 -0.76
CA LEU A 216 -12.66 10.75 -1.94
C LEU A 216 -11.30 11.41 -1.71
N ARG A 217 -10.31 11.14 -2.58
CA ARG A 217 -9.03 11.86 -2.59
C ARG A 217 -9.08 13.05 -3.54
N ILE A 218 -8.56 14.18 -3.10
CA ILE A 218 -8.44 15.40 -3.91
C ILE A 218 -7.00 15.91 -3.82
N THR A 219 -6.41 16.20 -4.97
CA THR A 219 -5.10 16.86 -5.07
C THR A 219 -5.30 18.32 -5.53
N PRO A 220 -4.69 19.31 -4.86
CA PRO A 220 -4.86 20.71 -5.23
C PRO A 220 -4.16 21.03 -6.55
N TYR A 221 -4.76 21.91 -7.33
CA TYR A 221 -4.18 22.48 -8.54
C TYR A 221 -4.75 23.87 -8.81
N THR A 222 -4.04 24.69 -9.57
CA THR A 222 -4.51 26.03 -9.98
C THR A 222 -5.76 25.91 -10.87
N GLY A 223 -6.85 26.57 -10.47
CA GLY A 223 -8.14 26.49 -11.19
C GLY A 223 -9.07 25.37 -10.71
N ILE A 224 -8.77 24.73 -9.57
CA ILE A 224 -9.68 23.74 -8.98
C ILE A 224 -11.04 24.37 -8.67
N ASP A 225 -12.12 23.65 -9.00
CA ASP A 225 -13.50 24.00 -8.69
C ASP A 225 -14.14 22.88 -7.89
N TYR A 226 -14.27 23.07 -6.59
CA TYR A 226 -14.84 22.05 -5.69
C TYR A 226 -16.33 21.76 -5.94
N SER A 227 -17.06 22.65 -6.65
CA SER A 227 -18.46 22.39 -6.99
C SER A 227 -18.64 21.20 -7.93
N ARG A 228 -17.61 20.82 -8.66
CA ARG A 228 -17.61 19.70 -9.63
C ARG A 228 -17.50 18.33 -8.98
N TYR A 229 -17.13 18.24 -7.68
CA TYR A 229 -17.01 16.95 -7.00
C TYR A 229 -18.36 16.48 -6.48
N ASN A 230 -18.72 15.24 -6.81
CA ASN A 230 -19.92 14.60 -6.26
C ASN A 230 -19.58 13.95 -4.91
N LEU A 231 -20.28 14.39 -3.87
CA LEU A 231 -20.09 13.87 -2.49
C LEU A 231 -21.14 12.82 -2.08
N ARG A 232 -21.98 12.36 -3.02
CA ARG A 232 -22.97 11.32 -2.70
C ARG A 232 -22.29 10.02 -2.31
N GLY A 233 -22.57 9.50 -1.10
CA GLY A 233 -21.98 8.28 -0.57
C GLY A 233 -20.53 8.43 -0.05
N VAL A 234 -19.97 9.63 -0.11
CA VAL A 234 -18.67 9.94 0.49
C VAL A 234 -18.85 10.13 1.99
N ARG A 235 -18.04 9.44 2.79
CA ARG A 235 -17.98 9.58 4.25
C ARG A 235 -16.80 10.44 4.69
N ALA A 236 -15.70 10.37 3.95
CA ALA A 236 -14.53 11.21 4.20
C ALA A 236 -13.94 11.73 2.89
N VAL A 237 -13.46 12.96 2.91
CA VAL A 237 -12.64 13.56 1.86
C VAL A 237 -11.23 13.71 2.41
N LEU A 238 -10.24 13.14 1.73
CA LEU A 238 -8.82 13.35 1.99
C LEU A 238 -8.27 14.33 0.96
N HIS A 239 -7.99 15.53 1.39
CA HIS A 239 -7.45 16.56 0.52
C HIS A 239 -5.95 16.74 0.75
N HIS A 240 -5.13 16.52 -0.30
CA HIS A 240 -3.71 16.81 -0.24
C HIS A 240 -3.51 18.32 -0.02
N THR A 241 -2.47 18.69 0.70
CA THR A 241 -2.00 20.06 0.78
C THR A 241 -0.92 20.33 -0.26
N TYR A 242 -0.58 21.59 -0.48
CA TYR A 242 0.68 21.94 -1.13
C TYR A 242 1.86 21.59 -0.20
N HIS A 243 3.07 21.59 -0.72
CA HIS A 243 4.28 21.21 0.04
C HIS A 243 4.50 22.01 1.34
N SER A 244 3.92 23.20 1.46
CA SER A 244 3.94 24.08 2.65
C SER A 244 2.79 23.77 3.64
N GLU A 245 2.06 22.69 3.43
CA GLU A 245 0.86 22.30 4.21
C GLU A 245 -0.27 23.33 4.14
N THR A 246 -0.37 24.05 3.03
CA THR A 246 -1.38 25.11 2.80
C THR A 246 -2.39 24.69 1.75
N LEU A 247 -3.57 25.33 1.82
CA LEU A 247 -4.63 25.24 0.82
C LEU A 247 -5.32 26.60 0.66
N SER A 248 -5.96 26.81 -0.48
CA SER A 248 -6.72 28.05 -0.71
C SER A 248 -7.97 28.10 0.16
N VAL A 249 -8.07 29.12 0.99
CA VAL A 249 -9.27 29.43 1.79
C VAL A 249 -10.01 30.66 1.26
N ASN A 250 -9.35 31.40 0.36
CA ASN A 250 -9.87 32.58 -0.35
C ASN A 250 -10.20 32.19 -1.81
N GLY A 251 -10.69 33.12 -2.58
CA GLY A 251 -11.01 32.92 -3.98
C GLY A 251 -12.46 33.20 -4.28
N ASP A 252 -12.93 32.82 -5.46
CA ASP A 252 -14.30 33.02 -5.96
C ASP A 252 -15.38 32.16 -5.27
N GLY A 253 -15.03 31.55 -4.12
CA GLY A 253 -15.89 30.65 -3.36
C GLY A 253 -15.90 29.22 -3.89
N LYS A 254 -15.63 28.95 -5.16
CA LYS A 254 -15.59 27.60 -5.75
C LYS A 254 -14.23 26.93 -5.53
N ALA A 255 -13.16 27.72 -5.52
CA ALA A 255 -11.80 27.27 -5.29
C ALA A 255 -11.37 27.26 -3.81
N SER A 256 -12.26 27.65 -2.90
CA SER A 256 -11.98 27.69 -1.45
C SER A 256 -12.26 26.33 -0.79
N VAL A 257 -11.29 25.79 -0.07
CA VAL A 257 -11.47 24.56 0.74
C VAL A 257 -12.51 24.75 1.84
N LEU A 258 -12.73 25.98 2.34
CA LEU A 258 -13.84 26.27 3.26
C LEU A 258 -15.21 26.08 2.58
N SER A 259 -15.31 26.31 1.28
CA SER A 259 -16.52 25.98 0.51
C SER A 259 -16.70 24.46 0.37
N LEU A 260 -15.61 23.73 0.13
CA LEU A 260 -15.63 22.27 0.16
C LEU A 260 -16.06 21.74 1.54
N LYS A 261 -15.53 22.30 2.65
CA LYS A 261 -15.92 21.93 4.02
C LYS A 261 -17.43 22.07 4.24
N LYS A 262 -18.02 23.24 3.84
CA LYS A 262 -19.48 23.45 3.93
C LYS A 262 -20.28 22.40 3.14
N ARG A 263 -19.77 21.98 1.96
CA ARG A 263 -20.39 20.94 1.14
C ARG A 263 -20.26 19.56 1.78
N CYS A 264 -19.11 19.26 2.36
CA CYS A 264 -18.90 18.02 3.13
C CYS A 264 -19.87 17.94 4.30
N ASP A 265 -19.99 19.00 5.12
CA ASP A 265 -20.93 19.06 6.25
C ASP A 265 -22.37 18.81 5.80
N LYS A 266 -22.80 19.46 4.70
CA LYS A 266 -24.15 19.24 4.14
C LYS A 266 -24.35 17.80 3.64
N ALA A 267 -23.29 17.14 3.18
CA ALA A 267 -23.34 15.76 2.69
C ALA A 267 -23.15 14.72 3.79
N GLY A 268 -22.87 15.13 5.02
CA GLY A 268 -22.53 14.24 6.13
C GLY A 268 -21.16 13.59 5.98
N ALA A 269 -20.25 14.22 5.21
CA ALA A 269 -18.88 13.77 5.01
C ALA A 269 -17.91 14.58 5.87
N GLU A 270 -16.82 13.96 6.31
CA GLU A 270 -15.75 14.63 7.03
C GLU A 270 -14.64 15.06 6.05
N LEU A 271 -14.02 16.20 6.30
CA LEU A 271 -12.90 16.69 5.51
C LEU A 271 -11.61 16.60 6.31
N TYR A 272 -10.61 15.95 5.73
CA TYR A 272 -9.26 15.82 6.26
C TYR A 272 -8.26 16.43 5.28
N ILE A 273 -7.21 17.05 5.82
CA ILE A 273 -6.07 17.57 5.03
C ILE A 273 -4.79 16.84 5.40
N GLU A 274 -3.95 16.57 4.39
CA GLU A 274 -2.69 15.84 4.56
C GLU A 274 -1.66 16.25 3.48
N PRO A 275 -0.34 16.26 3.79
CA PRO A 275 0.18 16.26 5.15
C PRO A 275 -0.18 17.58 5.86
N CYS A 276 -0.52 17.51 7.12
CA CYS A 276 -0.76 18.68 7.95
C CYS A 276 -0.45 18.37 9.41
N ASN A 277 0.59 19.00 9.94
CA ASN A 277 0.94 18.91 11.36
C ASN A 277 0.32 20.11 12.12
N PRO A 278 -0.73 19.90 12.92
CA PRO A 278 -1.39 20.98 13.64
C PRO A 278 -0.52 21.59 14.76
N ASP A 279 0.51 20.87 15.21
CA ASP A 279 1.37 21.29 16.33
C ASP A 279 2.63 22.05 15.87
N LYS A 280 2.72 22.41 14.58
CA LYS A 280 3.84 23.23 14.07
C LYS A 280 3.87 24.59 14.75
N THR A 281 5.08 25.00 15.13
CA THR A 281 5.34 26.35 15.70
C THR A 281 4.87 27.48 14.80
N TYR A 282 4.89 27.27 13.48
CA TYR A 282 4.48 28.26 12.46
C TYR A 282 3.47 27.61 11.52
N LEU A 283 2.19 27.84 11.77
CA LEU A 283 1.12 27.52 10.85
C LEU A 283 0.82 28.72 9.95
N TYR A 284 0.63 28.48 8.65
CA TYR A 284 0.08 29.50 7.78
C TYR A 284 -1.36 29.83 8.20
N GLU A 285 -1.75 31.11 8.03
CA GLU A 285 -3.11 31.59 8.34
C GLU A 285 -4.20 30.72 7.70
N THR A 286 -3.99 30.33 6.44
CA THR A 286 -4.92 29.48 5.70
C THR A 286 -5.12 28.11 6.34
N THR A 287 -4.04 27.49 6.84
CA THR A 287 -4.09 26.20 7.52
C THR A 287 -4.78 26.33 8.87
N GLY A 288 -4.43 27.36 9.65
CA GLY A 288 -5.10 27.66 10.93
C GLY A 288 -6.60 27.91 10.76
N ALA A 289 -7.00 28.61 9.69
CA ALA A 289 -8.40 28.83 9.36
C ALA A 289 -9.16 27.53 9.08
N LEU A 290 -8.54 26.54 8.44
CA LEU A 290 -9.16 25.23 8.18
C LEU A 290 -9.32 24.41 9.47
N ILE A 291 -8.27 24.34 10.29
CA ILE A 291 -8.29 23.63 11.57
C ILE A 291 -9.36 24.23 12.50
N SER A 292 -9.43 25.55 12.61
CA SER A 292 -10.44 26.24 13.44
C SER A 292 -11.89 25.99 12.99
N LYS A 293 -12.10 25.55 11.75
CA LYS A 293 -13.42 25.15 11.21
C LYS A 293 -13.68 23.65 11.30
N GLY A 294 -12.88 22.92 12.08
CA GLY A 294 -13.07 21.48 12.30
C GLY A 294 -12.70 20.62 11.10
N VAL A 295 -11.74 21.07 10.28
CA VAL A 295 -11.10 20.21 9.28
C VAL A 295 -10.12 19.29 10.00
N GLY A 296 -10.26 18.00 9.81
CA GLY A 296 -9.35 17.00 10.37
C GLY A 296 -7.97 17.07 9.73
N THR A 297 -6.96 16.56 10.42
CA THR A 297 -5.57 16.56 9.95
C THR A 297 -4.96 15.17 9.98
N SER A 298 -4.11 14.87 9.03
CA SER A 298 -3.25 13.69 9.04
C SER A 298 -1.81 14.11 8.82
N TYR A 299 -0.92 13.62 9.67
CA TYR A 299 0.51 13.90 9.59
C TYR A 299 1.33 12.67 9.98
N ARG A 300 2.64 12.72 9.70
CA ARG A 300 3.58 11.63 9.96
C ARG A 300 3.28 10.32 9.20
N THR A 301 2.43 10.34 8.20
CA THR A 301 2.18 9.17 7.35
C THR A 301 2.28 9.55 5.88
N THR A 302 2.47 8.54 5.02
CA THR A 302 2.33 8.77 3.59
C THR A 302 0.86 9.04 3.24
N SER A 303 0.63 9.72 2.13
CA SER A 303 -0.70 10.00 1.61
C SER A 303 -1.52 8.72 1.36
N GLU A 304 -0.85 7.68 0.88
CA GLU A 304 -1.45 6.37 0.68
C GLU A 304 -1.87 5.73 2.00
N MET A 305 -1.05 5.86 3.04
CA MET A 305 -1.35 5.39 4.39
C MET A 305 -2.54 6.15 4.98
N ALA A 306 -2.57 7.48 4.88
CA ALA A 306 -3.70 8.30 5.35
C ALA A 306 -5.02 7.87 4.68
N TYR A 307 -4.98 7.62 3.36
CA TYR A 307 -6.13 7.14 2.61
C TYR A 307 -6.65 5.77 3.11
N VAL A 308 -5.76 4.80 3.31
CA VAL A 308 -6.18 3.46 3.77
C VAL A 308 -6.64 3.48 5.22
N LYS A 309 -6.07 4.34 6.08
CA LYS A 309 -6.57 4.56 7.44
C LYS A 309 -8.00 5.09 7.44
N LEU A 310 -8.31 6.09 6.60
CA LEU A 310 -9.68 6.57 6.43
C LEU A 310 -10.63 5.48 5.96
N LEU A 311 -10.22 4.65 4.98
CA LEU A 311 -11.05 3.53 4.52
C LEU A 311 -11.34 2.53 5.63
N ILE A 312 -10.33 2.14 6.41
CA ILE A 312 -10.48 1.20 7.53
C ILE A 312 -11.34 1.83 8.63
N GLY A 313 -11.06 3.06 9.05
CA GLY A 313 -11.82 3.76 10.07
C GLY A 313 -13.29 3.93 9.70
N CYS A 314 -13.57 4.31 8.45
CA CYS A 314 -14.93 4.36 7.92
C CYS A 314 -15.60 2.98 7.93
N ALA A 315 -14.90 1.93 7.52
CA ALA A 315 -15.44 0.57 7.55
C ALA A 315 -15.78 0.11 8.98
N MET A 316 -14.98 0.50 9.96
CA MET A 316 -15.23 0.25 11.39
C MET A 316 -16.38 1.09 11.97
N GLY A 317 -16.96 1.99 11.19
CA GLY A 317 -18.05 2.88 11.64
C GLY A 317 -17.58 4.11 12.41
N LEU A 318 -16.28 4.40 12.44
CA LEU A 318 -15.73 5.56 13.14
C LEU A 318 -16.11 6.87 12.44
N SER A 319 -16.26 7.93 13.23
CA SER A 319 -16.57 9.30 12.78
C SER A 319 -16.12 10.32 13.83
N GLY A 320 -16.03 11.60 13.45
CA GLY A 320 -15.66 12.70 14.36
C GLY A 320 -14.30 12.48 15.01
N SER A 321 -14.20 12.75 16.31
CA SER A 321 -12.97 12.58 17.08
C SER A 321 -12.42 11.15 17.02
N ALA A 322 -13.28 10.14 17.07
CA ALA A 322 -12.85 8.74 17.02
C ALA A 322 -12.16 8.39 15.69
N LEU A 323 -12.62 8.94 14.54
CA LEU A 323 -11.94 8.77 13.26
C LEU A 323 -10.65 9.59 13.22
N GLN A 324 -10.64 10.82 13.73
CA GLN A 324 -9.43 11.64 13.85
C GLN A 324 -8.35 10.96 14.70
N ASP A 325 -8.72 10.39 15.85
CA ASP A 325 -7.80 9.68 16.73
C ASP A 325 -7.23 8.43 16.03
N PHE A 326 -8.09 7.67 15.34
CA PHE A 326 -7.67 6.48 14.60
C PHE A 326 -6.68 6.80 13.46
N ILE A 327 -6.88 7.90 12.74
CA ILE A 327 -5.96 8.31 11.66
C ILE A 327 -4.58 8.63 12.23
N ASN A 328 -4.54 9.27 13.41
CA ASN A 328 -3.30 9.69 14.07
C ASN A 328 -2.80 8.69 15.13
N LEU A 329 -3.36 7.47 15.18
CA LEU A 329 -2.85 6.37 15.99
C LEU A 329 -1.80 5.57 15.24
N GLU A 330 -0.60 5.41 15.78
CA GLU A 330 0.40 4.51 15.22
C GLU A 330 0.02 3.05 15.49
N ILE A 331 -0.12 2.25 14.43
CA ILE A 331 -0.58 0.85 14.49
C ILE A 331 0.57 -0.14 14.21
N ASN A 332 1.40 0.12 13.21
CA ASN A 332 2.47 -0.77 12.76
C ASN A 332 3.74 0.01 12.38
N GLY A 333 4.08 1.05 13.14
CA GLY A 333 5.28 1.83 12.88
C GLY A 333 5.21 2.65 11.59
N GLU A 334 4.02 3.04 11.17
CA GLU A 334 3.79 3.79 9.93
C GLU A 334 4.09 5.28 10.05
N PHE A 335 4.46 5.76 11.25
CA PHE A 335 4.80 7.16 11.41
C PHE A 335 6.18 7.47 10.81
N LEU A 336 6.23 8.44 9.92
CA LEU A 336 7.44 9.05 9.36
C LEU A 336 8.13 9.86 10.46
N ARG A 337 9.45 9.75 10.58
CA ARG A 337 10.25 10.34 11.67
C ARG A 337 11.16 11.45 11.18
#